data_bef13ddcfb46d94546ec9b78d186e423
#
_entry.id   bef13ddcfb46d94546ec9b78d186e423
#
_cell.length_a   1.000
_cell.length_b   1.000
_cell.length_c   1.000
_cell.angle_alpha   90.00
_cell.angle_beta   90.00
_cell.angle_gamma   90.00
#
_symmetry.space_group_name_H-M   'P 1'
#
loop_
_entity.id
_entity.type
_entity.pdbx_description
1 polymer ?
#
loop_
_entity_poly.entity_id
_entity_poly.type
_entity_poly.pdbx_seq_one_letter_code
_entity_poly.pdbx_strand_id
1 'polypeptide(L)'
;MLKVLIVATSRKTRGGITSVVKAHETGEQWKRFHCRWIETHRDGNSIRKLWYLSVALLEYAVLLPFYDIVHIHIATTQSAKRKAVFFYLAKWLHKKIIFHFHPSNEKFLFESKNQKLYKNLFSQADLVLI
;
A
#
# COMPACT_ATOMS: atom_id res chain seq x y z
N MET A 1 -7.91 13.10 -16.28
CA MET A 1 -6.87 13.41 -15.28
C MET A 1 -6.68 12.19 -14.37
N LEU A 2 -5.43 11.74 -14.21
CA LEU A 2 -5.13 10.57 -13.38
C LEU A 2 -5.17 10.94 -11.90
N LYS A 3 -5.79 10.08 -11.11
CA LYS A 3 -5.88 10.21 -9.65
C LYS A 3 -5.29 8.96 -9.00
N VAL A 4 -4.46 9.15 -7.99
CA VAL A 4 -3.68 8.08 -7.36
C VAL A 4 -4.05 7.92 -5.87
N LEU A 5 -4.42 6.71 -5.47
CA LEU A 5 -4.54 6.34 -4.06
C LEU A 5 -3.21 5.76 -3.59
N ILE A 6 -2.69 6.28 -2.49
CA ILE A 6 -1.47 5.80 -1.85
C ILE A 6 -1.86 4.96 -0.63
N VAL A 7 -1.54 3.69 -0.66
CA VAL A 7 -1.83 2.76 0.44
C VAL A 7 -0.53 2.54 1.23
N ALA A 8 -0.47 3.03 2.45
CA ALA A 8 0.75 3.03 3.26
C ALA A 8 0.44 3.05 4.75
N THR A 9 1.48 2.89 5.58
CA THR A 9 1.37 3.03 7.04
C THR A 9 0.97 4.45 7.44
N SER A 10 0.44 4.60 8.65
CA SER A 10 0.01 5.91 9.18
C SER A 10 1.16 6.92 9.22
N ARG A 11 0.83 8.21 9.01
CA ARG A 11 1.74 9.33 9.20
C ARG A 11 2.39 9.36 10.59
N LYS A 12 1.72 8.78 11.57
CA LYS A 12 2.18 8.73 12.97
C LYS A 12 3.08 7.52 13.26
N THR A 13 3.20 6.58 12.31
CA THR A 13 4.07 5.41 12.44
C THR A 13 5.48 5.79 12.00
N ARG A 14 6.49 5.37 12.76
CA ARG A 14 7.89 5.54 12.38
C ARG A 14 8.29 4.46 11.38
N GLY A 15 9.14 4.80 10.44
CA GLY A 15 9.68 3.84 9.47
C GLY A 15 9.93 4.42 8.10
N GLY A 16 10.58 3.62 7.26
CA GLY A 16 10.99 4.02 5.91
C GLY A 16 9.82 4.35 4.99
N ILE A 17 8.75 3.57 5.03
CA ILE A 17 7.56 3.81 4.20
C ILE A 17 6.97 5.18 4.52
N THR A 18 6.73 5.45 5.79
CA THR A 18 6.16 6.73 6.23
C THR A 18 7.02 7.91 5.79
N SER A 19 8.33 7.80 5.93
CA SER A 19 9.26 8.86 5.53
C SER A 19 9.20 9.13 4.03
N VAL A 20 9.16 8.09 3.21
CA VAL A 20 9.08 8.21 1.75
C VAL A 20 7.77 8.85 1.33
N VAL A 21 6.65 8.41 1.89
CA VAL A 21 5.33 8.95 1.53
C VAL A 21 5.18 10.40 1.98
N LYS A 22 5.69 10.75 3.16
CA LYS A 22 5.72 12.15 3.61
C LYS A 22 6.52 13.04 2.66
N ALA A 23 7.65 12.55 2.18
CA ALA A 23 8.44 13.28 1.18
C ALA A 23 7.65 13.49 -0.11
N HIS A 24 6.95 12.47 -0.59
CA HIS A 24 6.09 12.57 -1.77
C HIS A 24 4.94 13.57 -1.57
N GLU A 25 4.37 13.60 -0.36
CA GLU A 25 3.23 14.47 -0.03
C GLU A 25 3.58 15.96 -0.17
N THR A 26 4.84 16.32 0.03
CA THR A 26 5.31 17.70 -0.12
C THR A 26 5.66 18.08 -1.57
N GLY A 27 5.69 17.11 -2.48
CA GLY A 27 6.08 17.33 -3.87
C GLY A 27 4.92 17.78 -4.77
N GLU A 28 5.26 18.35 -5.91
CA GLU A 28 4.28 18.80 -6.90
C GLU A 28 3.45 17.65 -7.47
N GLN A 29 4.04 16.48 -7.60
CA GLN A 29 3.39 15.29 -8.14
C GLN A 29 2.16 14.89 -7.31
N TRP A 30 2.23 15.09 -6.01
CA TRP A 30 1.11 14.79 -5.11
C TRP A 30 -0.14 15.58 -5.49
N LYS A 31 0.04 16.88 -5.75
CA LYS A 31 -1.06 17.76 -6.17
C LYS A 31 -1.50 17.46 -7.58
N ARG A 32 -0.54 17.26 -8.48
CA ARG A 32 -0.79 17.01 -9.91
C ARG A 32 -1.66 15.78 -10.14
N PHE A 33 -1.43 14.69 -9.38
CA PHE A 33 -2.17 13.45 -9.52
C PHE A 33 -3.26 13.28 -8.46
N HIS A 34 -3.63 14.33 -7.76
CA HIS A 34 -4.67 14.34 -6.73
C HIS A 34 -4.50 13.17 -5.76
N CYS A 35 -3.28 12.92 -5.31
CA CYS A 35 -2.96 11.81 -4.45
C CYS A 35 -3.69 11.89 -3.10
N ARG A 36 -4.11 10.73 -2.61
CA ARG A 36 -4.70 10.58 -1.29
C ARG A 36 -4.07 9.42 -0.57
N TRP A 37 -3.68 9.66 0.67
CA TRP A 37 -3.02 8.67 1.51
C TRP A 37 -4.06 7.90 2.34
N ILE A 38 -4.16 6.59 2.09
CA ILE A 38 -4.94 5.66 2.91
C ILE A 38 -4.00 5.08 3.96
N GLU A 39 -4.23 5.41 5.21
CA GLU A 39 -3.40 4.98 6.33
C GLU A 39 -3.88 3.63 6.84
N THR A 40 -3.18 2.55 6.47
CA THR A 40 -3.62 1.17 6.73
C THR A 40 -3.24 0.62 8.08
N HIS A 41 -2.20 1.18 8.69
CA HIS A 41 -1.62 0.62 9.91
C HIS A 41 -1.11 1.72 10.83
N ARG A 42 -1.37 1.57 12.10
CA ARG A 42 -0.87 2.42 13.18
C ARG A 42 -0.46 1.53 14.35
N ASP A 43 0.61 1.92 15.04
CA ASP A 43 1.08 1.20 16.23
C ASP A 43 0.04 1.24 17.35
N GLY A 44 -0.07 0.14 18.09
CA GLY A 44 -1.02 -0.02 19.17
C GLY A 44 -1.29 -1.49 19.48
N ASN A 45 -2.30 -1.76 20.29
CA ASN A 45 -2.73 -3.13 20.58
C ASN A 45 -3.48 -3.74 19.36
N SER A 46 -3.76 -5.04 19.42
CA SER A 46 -4.39 -5.78 18.31
C SER A 46 -5.76 -5.24 17.94
N ILE A 47 -6.56 -4.81 18.91
CA ILE A 47 -7.90 -4.25 18.69
C ILE A 47 -7.79 -2.93 17.94
N ARG A 48 -6.86 -2.07 18.35
CA ARG A 48 -6.63 -0.78 17.70
C ARG A 48 -6.14 -0.96 16.26
N LYS A 49 -5.23 -1.88 16.04
CA LYS A 49 -4.72 -2.21 14.70
C LYS A 49 -5.85 -2.68 13.78
N LEU A 50 -6.71 -3.56 14.27
CA LEU A 50 -7.86 -4.06 13.51
C LEU A 50 -8.85 -2.94 13.19
N TRP A 51 -9.10 -2.05 14.15
CA TRP A 51 -9.97 -0.90 13.95
C TRP A 51 -9.44 0.02 12.84
N TYR A 52 -8.15 0.38 12.90
CA TYR A 52 -7.54 1.22 11.86
C TYR A 52 -7.59 0.57 10.49
N LEU A 53 -7.30 -0.72 10.40
CA LEU A 53 -7.39 -1.45 9.15
C LEU A 53 -8.81 -1.47 8.59
N SER A 54 -9.80 -1.68 9.45
CA SER A 54 -11.21 -1.70 9.03
C SER A 54 -11.67 -0.34 8.52
N VAL A 55 -11.31 0.73 9.20
CA VAL A 55 -11.63 2.11 8.76
C VAL A 55 -10.93 2.42 7.44
N ALA A 56 -9.66 2.04 7.30
CA ALA A 56 -8.90 2.23 6.07
C ALA A 56 -9.52 1.47 4.89
N LEU A 57 -9.95 0.24 5.10
CA LEU A 57 -10.61 -0.55 4.07
C LEU A 57 -11.93 0.07 3.63
N LEU A 58 -12.70 0.59 4.57
CA LEU A 58 -13.97 1.25 4.27
C LEU A 58 -13.76 2.53 3.46
N GLU A 59 -12.82 3.38 3.89
CA GLU A 59 -12.44 4.59 3.15
C GLU A 59 -11.94 4.25 1.75
N TYR A 60 -11.07 3.25 1.65
CA TYR A 60 -10.51 2.79 0.39
C TYR A 60 -11.60 2.29 -0.55
N ALA A 61 -12.52 1.45 -0.07
CA ALA A 61 -13.60 0.91 -0.89
C ALA A 61 -14.53 1.99 -1.44
N VAL A 62 -14.80 3.03 -0.63
CA VAL A 62 -15.63 4.17 -1.06
C VAL A 62 -14.93 5.01 -2.12
N LEU A 63 -13.62 5.24 -1.96
CA LEU A 63 -12.85 6.11 -2.85
C LEU A 63 -12.38 5.42 -4.13
N LEU A 64 -12.14 4.12 -4.08
CA LEU A 64 -11.52 3.38 -5.17
C LEU A 64 -12.17 3.58 -6.54
N PRO A 65 -13.51 3.59 -6.68
CA PRO A 65 -14.14 3.83 -7.97
C PRO A 65 -13.78 5.16 -8.64
N PHE A 66 -13.39 6.15 -7.84
CA PHE A 66 -13.07 7.50 -8.31
C PHE A 66 -11.59 7.71 -8.63
N TYR A 67 -10.76 6.69 -8.45
CA TYR A 67 -9.32 6.76 -8.65
C TYR A 67 -8.88 5.79 -9.75
N ASP A 68 -7.76 6.10 -10.39
CA ASP A 68 -7.27 5.36 -11.56
C ASP A 68 -6.13 4.41 -11.22
N ILE A 69 -5.28 4.81 -10.28
CA ILE A 69 -4.05 4.10 -9.91
C ILE A 69 -4.03 3.89 -8.41
N VAL A 70 -3.59 2.71 -7.99
CA VAL A 70 -3.35 2.39 -6.58
C VAL A 70 -1.86 2.11 -6.41
N HIS A 71 -1.20 2.90 -5.58
CA HIS A 71 0.23 2.76 -5.26
C HIS A 71 0.35 2.18 -3.86
N ILE A 72 0.72 0.91 -3.76
CA ILE A 72 0.77 0.17 -2.50
C ILE A 72 2.22 0.04 -2.03
N HIS A 73 2.50 0.53 -0.82
CA HIS A 73 3.81 0.42 -0.18
C HIS A 73 3.84 -0.78 0.76
N ILE A 74 4.81 -1.66 0.58
CA ILE A 74 5.02 -2.83 1.45
C ILE A 74 6.48 -2.93 1.88
N ALA A 75 6.72 -3.46 3.08
CA ALA A 75 8.08 -3.63 3.61
C ALA A 75 8.34 -5.05 4.14
N THR A 76 7.34 -5.68 4.75
CA THR A 76 7.46 -7.00 5.36
C THR A 76 6.37 -7.92 4.84
N THR A 77 6.49 -9.22 5.13
CA THR A 77 5.45 -10.21 4.78
C THR A 77 4.12 -9.89 5.44
N GLN A 78 4.14 -9.43 6.70
CA GLN A 78 2.91 -9.02 7.38
C GLN A 78 2.28 -7.81 6.70
N SER A 79 3.10 -6.83 6.31
CA SER A 79 2.65 -5.67 5.55
C SER A 79 2.01 -6.10 4.22
N ALA A 80 2.63 -7.01 3.50
CA ALA A 80 2.12 -7.55 2.24
C ALA A 80 0.77 -8.26 2.45
N LYS A 81 0.65 -9.07 3.49
CA LYS A 81 -0.61 -9.78 3.80
C LYS A 81 -1.74 -8.82 4.12
N ARG A 82 -1.48 -7.79 4.93
CA ARG A 82 -2.49 -6.77 5.24
C ARG A 82 -2.96 -6.04 3.99
N LYS A 83 -2.04 -5.72 3.10
CA LYS A 83 -2.31 -4.94 1.90
C LYS A 83 -2.79 -5.77 0.72
N ALA A 84 -2.73 -7.09 0.80
CA ALA A 84 -3.25 -7.96 -0.24
C ALA A 84 -4.74 -7.71 -0.51
N VAL A 85 -5.52 -7.42 0.52
CA VAL A 85 -6.95 -7.08 0.37
C VAL A 85 -7.13 -5.84 -0.50
N PHE A 86 -6.32 -4.80 -0.27
CA PHE A 86 -6.35 -3.57 -1.08
C PHE A 86 -6.00 -3.88 -2.54
N PHE A 87 -5.00 -4.73 -2.74
CA PHE A 87 -4.59 -5.18 -4.07
C PHE A 87 -5.72 -5.91 -4.80
N TYR A 88 -6.36 -6.89 -4.18
CA TYR A 88 -7.42 -7.67 -4.82
C TYR A 88 -8.65 -6.84 -5.14
N LEU A 89 -9.01 -5.88 -4.29
CA LEU A 89 -10.09 -4.94 -4.57
C LEU A 89 -9.77 -4.07 -5.79
N ALA A 90 -8.54 -3.57 -5.89
CA ALA A 90 -8.09 -2.80 -7.04
C ALA A 90 -8.11 -3.63 -8.33
N LYS A 91 -7.68 -4.89 -8.26
CA LYS A 91 -7.74 -5.82 -9.39
C LYS A 91 -9.18 -6.07 -9.83
N TRP A 92 -10.07 -6.27 -8.88
CA TRP A 92 -11.48 -6.51 -9.17
C TRP A 92 -12.13 -5.32 -9.91
N LEU A 93 -11.73 -4.10 -9.57
CA LEU A 93 -12.21 -2.89 -10.24
C LEU A 93 -11.34 -2.47 -11.44
N HIS A 94 -10.43 -3.32 -11.87
CA HIS A 94 -9.54 -3.10 -13.03
C HIS A 94 -8.69 -1.83 -12.93
N LYS A 95 -8.24 -1.49 -11.72
CA LYS A 95 -7.35 -0.33 -11.51
C LYS A 95 -5.91 -0.70 -11.82
N LYS A 96 -5.11 0.29 -12.21
CA LYS A 96 -3.66 0.14 -12.36
C LYS A 96 -3.01 0.05 -10.99
N ILE A 97 -2.07 -0.88 -10.81
CA ILE A 97 -1.47 -1.17 -9.51
C ILE A 97 0.03 -1.02 -9.59
N ILE A 98 0.57 -0.23 -8.67
CA ILE A 98 2.01 -0.08 -8.45
C ILE A 98 2.32 -0.63 -7.07
N PHE A 99 3.22 -1.62 -7.00
CA PHE A 99 3.81 -2.04 -5.74
C PHE A 99 5.15 -1.33 -5.55
N HIS A 100 5.33 -0.75 -4.37
CA HIS A 100 6.59 -0.16 -3.97
C HIS A 100 7.12 -0.94 -2.77
N PHE A 101 8.12 -1.77 -3.03
CA PHE A 101 8.73 -2.62 -2.01
C PHE A 101 9.89 -1.90 -1.34
N HIS A 102 9.83 -1.78 -0.01
CA HIS A 102 10.88 -1.16 0.83
C HIS A 102 11.55 -2.25 1.66
N PRO A 103 12.58 -2.95 1.13
CA PRO A 103 13.18 -4.06 1.86
C PRO A 103 13.95 -3.56 3.07
N SER A 104 13.54 -3.99 4.25
CA SER A 104 14.35 -3.85 5.46
C SER A 104 15.37 -4.99 5.54
N ASN A 105 15.06 -6.12 4.88
CA ASN A 105 15.93 -7.29 4.81
C ASN A 105 15.54 -8.10 3.55
N GLU A 106 16.45 -8.19 2.59
CA GLU A 106 16.24 -8.90 1.34
C GLU A 106 15.94 -10.39 1.52
N LYS A 107 16.36 -10.98 2.65
CA LYS A 107 16.13 -12.39 2.95
C LYS A 107 14.64 -12.77 2.91
N PHE A 108 13.74 -11.84 3.19
CA PHE A 108 12.31 -12.11 3.15
C PHE A 108 11.83 -12.55 1.77
N LEU A 109 12.42 -12.01 0.70
CA LEU A 109 12.04 -12.37 -0.67
C LEU A 109 12.45 -13.80 -1.03
N PHE A 110 13.53 -14.28 -0.43
CA PHE A 110 14.12 -15.58 -0.77
C PHE A 110 13.63 -16.72 0.13
N GLU A 111 12.89 -16.42 1.20
CA GLU A 111 12.30 -17.46 2.03
C GLU A 111 11.18 -18.17 1.27
N SER A 112 11.27 -19.48 1.14
CA SER A 112 10.33 -20.30 0.34
C SER A 112 8.86 -20.10 0.75
N LYS A 113 8.60 -19.92 2.04
CA LYS A 113 7.24 -19.67 2.57
C LYS A 113 6.63 -18.35 2.09
N ASN A 114 7.46 -17.37 1.72
CA ASN A 114 7.02 -16.05 1.28
C ASN A 114 7.01 -15.89 -0.24
N GLN A 115 7.76 -16.72 -0.96
CA GLN A 115 7.91 -16.61 -2.42
C GLN A 115 6.57 -16.67 -3.16
N LYS A 116 5.69 -17.56 -2.74
CA LYS A 116 4.38 -17.72 -3.37
C LYS A 116 3.54 -16.44 -3.27
N LEU A 117 3.54 -15.82 -2.08
CA LEU A 117 2.81 -14.57 -1.85
C LEU A 117 3.35 -13.44 -2.72
N TYR A 118 4.65 -13.20 -2.68
CA TYR A 118 5.28 -12.13 -3.46
C TYR A 118 5.14 -12.37 -4.97
N LYS A 119 5.30 -13.60 -5.41
CA LYS A 119 5.13 -13.95 -6.82
C LYS A 119 3.71 -13.67 -7.29
N ASN A 120 2.70 -14.04 -6.50
CA ASN A 120 1.30 -13.77 -6.83
C ASN A 120 1.01 -12.27 -6.92
N LEU A 121 1.48 -11.50 -5.95
CA LEU A 121 1.22 -10.06 -5.92
C LEU A 121 1.98 -9.33 -7.05
N PHE A 122 3.27 -9.57 -7.16
CA PHE A 122 4.13 -8.83 -8.09
C PHE A 122 3.86 -9.18 -9.55
N SER A 123 3.52 -10.44 -9.86
CA SER A 123 3.23 -10.84 -11.24
C SER A 123 1.94 -10.23 -11.78
N GLN A 124 1.02 -9.81 -10.91
CA GLN A 124 -0.26 -9.23 -11.29
C GLN A 124 -0.27 -7.70 -11.23
N ALA A 125 0.79 -7.08 -10.71
CA ALA A 125 0.92 -5.63 -10.69
C ALA A 125 1.33 -5.08 -12.05
N ASP A 126 0.95 -3.85 -12.33
CA ASP A 126 1.36 -3.16 -13.56
C ASP A 126 2.82 -2.68 -13.47
N LEU A 127 3.28 -2.35 -12.27
CA LEU A 127 4.64 -1.89 -12.01
C LEU A 127 5.06 -2.30 -10.60
N VAL A 128 6.31 -2.74 -10.46
CA VAL A 128 6.93 -3.01 -9.15
C VAL A 128 8.18 -2.14 -9.02
N LEU A 129 8.21 -1.30 -7.98
CA LEU A 129 9.35 -0.48 -7.61
C LEU A 129 10.06 -1.10 -6.42
N ILE A 130 11.38 -1.03 -6.42
CA ILE A 130 12.21 -1.57 -5.33
C ILE A 130 13.12 -0.46 -4.79
#